data_04095f4e67d531a2f811dc1eabcb491d
#
_entry.id   04095f4e67d531a2f811dc1eabcb491d
#
_cell.length_a   1.000
_cell.length_b   1.000
_cell.length_c   1.000
_cell.angle_alpha   90.00
_cell.angle_beta   90.00
_cell.angle_gamma   90.00
#
_symmetry.space_group_name_H-M   'P 1'
#
loop_
_entity.id
_entity.type
_entity.pdbx_description
1 polymer ?
#
loop_
_entity_poly.entity_id
_entity_poly.type
_entity_poly.pdbx_seq_one_letter_code
_entity_poly.pdbx_strand_id
1 'polypeptide(L)'
;MKTLWMLFAALALAACGPKEDGKTTAPEFTAKAPAIRKTYVFAIHPLHNPVRLFEIYAPLVDYLNRNIPAATFRLEASRNYDEFDKKLYSRQYDFALPNPYQTLNSLKYGYHVIAKMGEDSKFTGIILVRRDSGIEKVTDLKGKKVAYPARTALAATLMPQYFLHTHGVDVNRDIENLYVGSQESSIMNVYFGKVAAGATWPLPWEMFQKEYPDRARELELKWETKPLINNGVVARDDTPAQIVREVARLLDTLHTTEEGKALLARIPLSRFELADDRRYLVVEDFLRRFGRTVYPLDEPQK
;
A
#
# COMPACT_ATOMS: atom_id res chain seq x y z
N MET A 1 33.23 53.27 -75.09
CA MET A 1 32.88 53.18 -76.55
C MET A 1 31.77 52.15 -76.67
N LYS A 2 30.65 52.58 -77.32
CA LYS A 2 29.56 51.79 -77.93
C LYS A 2 28.68 51.01 -77.02
N THR A 3 27.54 51.54 -76.55
CA THR A 3 26.17 51.64 -77.10
C THR A 3 25.62 50.38 -77.77
N LEU A 4 24.46 49.90 -77.23
CA LEU A 4 23.21 49.69 -78.01
C LEU A 4 22.18 48.97 -77.14
N TRP A 5 21.13 49.60 -76.69
CA TRP A 5 19.74 49.69 -77.19
C TRP A 5 18.89 48.41 -77.07
N MET A 6 17.95 48.49 -76.17
CA MET A 6 16.48 48.29 -76.29
C MET A 6 15.92 47.08 -77.00
N LEU A 7 15.04 46.38 -76.34
CA LEU A 7 13.61 46.27 -76.77
C LEU A 7 12.69 45.70 -75.68
N PHE A 8 11.68 46.51 -75.37
CA PHE A 8 10.55 46.13 -74.59
C PHE A 8 9.65 45.18 -75.37
N ALA A 9 9.18 44.06 -74.79
CA ALA A 9 7.99 43.33 -75.22
C ALA A 9 7.15 43.01 -74.04
N ALA A 10 6.07 43.75 -73.84
CA ALA A 10 4.99 43.48 -72.95
C ALA A 10 4.16 42.32 -73.48
N LEU A 11 4.07 41.22 -72.76
CA LEU A 11 3.07 40.17 -72.98
C LEU A 11 2.15 40.10 -71.77
N ALA A 12 0.93 40.69 -71.94
CA ALA A 12 -0.18 40.49 -71.03
C ALA A 12 -0.77 39.11 -71.33
N LEU A 13 -0.58 38.19 -70.39
CA LEU A 13 -1.32 36.93 -70.37
C LEU A 13 -2.37 37.02 -69.23
N ALA A 14 -3.62 37.18 -69.65
CA ALA A 14 -4.78 36.97 -68.77
C ALA A 14 -4.92 35.49 -68.44
N ALA A 15 -4.59 35.09 -67.25
CA ALA A 15 -4.92 33.79 -66.73
C ALA A 15 -6.19 33.91 -65.89
N CYS A 16 -7.32 33.53 -66.47
CA CYS A 16 -8.51 33.15 -65.64
C CYS A 16 -8.24 31.82 -64.98
N GLY A 17 -7.84 31.84 -63.70
CA GLY A 17 -7.87 30.67 -62.83
C GLY A 17 -9.26 30.50 -62.23
N PRO A 18 -9.72 29.26 -61.99
CA PRO A 18 -11.00 29.02 -61.33
C PRO A 18 -10.97 29.56 -59.92
N LYS A 19 -12.07 30.22 -59.51
CA LYS A 19 -12.35 30.58 -58.12
C LYS A 19 -12.37 29.29 -57.29
N GLU A 20 -11.39 29.02 -56.51
CA GLU A 20 -11.48 28.14 -55.40
C GLU A 20 -12.41 28.80 -54.34
N ASP A 21 -13.55 28.17 -54.11
CA ASP A 21 -14.38 28.48 -52.96
C ASP A 21 -13.58 28.24 -51.70
N GLY A 22 -13.05 29.33 -51.15
CA GLY A 22 -12.28 29.31 -49.92
C GLY A 22 -13.12 28.87 -48.73
N LYS A 23 -13.40 27.58 -48.61
CA LYS A 23 -13.67 27.00 -47.32
C LYS A 23 -12.38 26.96 -46.53
N THR A 24 -12.03 28.07 -45.89
CA THR A 24 -11.12 28.06 -44.76
C THR A 24 -11.73 27.13 -43.71
N THR A 25 -11.31 25.88 -43.69
CA THR A 25 -11.45 25.02 -42.52
C THR A 25 -10.58 25.62 -41.44
N ALA A 26 -11.11 26.62 -40.74
CA ALA A 26 -10.59 26.99 -39.41
C ALA A 26 -10.60 25.73 -38.58
N PRO A 27 -9.52 25.37 -37.88
CA PRO A 27 -9.56 24.24 -36.98
C PRO A 27 -10.67 24.50 -35.96
N GLU A 28 -11.72 23.67 -35.95
CA GLU A 28 -12.71 23.65 -34.87
C GLU A 28 -12.00 23.23 -33.61
N PHE A 29 -11.58 24.19 -32.82
CA PHE A 29 -11.23 23.94 -31.44
C PHE A 29 -12.51 23.57 -30.73
N THR A 30 -12.73 22.28 -30.49
CA THR A 30 -13.80 21.83 -29.59
C THR A 30 -13.61 22.53 -28.24
N ALA A 31 -14.51 23.46 -27.95
CA ALA A 31 -14.43 24.39 -26.82
C ALA A 31 -14.77 23.73 -25.47
N LYS A 32 -14.37 22.47 -25.27
CA LYS A 32 -14.33 21.86 -23.95
C LYS A 32 -12.88 21.46 -23.69
N ALA A 33 -12.13 22.35 -23.03
CA ALA A 33 -10.92 21.92 -22.35
C ALA A 33 -11.28 20.67 -21.52
N PRO A 34 -10.50 19.58 -21.61
CA PRO A 34 -10.76 18.42 -20.77
C PRO A 34 -10.84 18.92 -19.33
N ALA A 35 -11.95 18.62 -18.64
CA ALA A 35 -12.12 19.01 -17.25
C ALA A 35 -10.88 18.53 -16.48
N ILE A 36 -10.17 19.47 -15.86
CA ILE A 36 -8.98 19.15 -15.05
C ILE A 36 -9.48 18.27 -13.91
N ARG A 37 -9.24 16.95 -14.02
CA ARG A 37 -9.60 16.00 -12.95
C ARG A 37 -8.59 16.17 -11.82
N LYS A 38 -9.11 16.35 -10.60
CA LYS A 38 -8.25 16.37 -9.42
C LYS A 38 -7.59 14.99 -9.27
N THR A 39 -6.27 14.98 -9.06
CA THR A 39 -5.52 13.76 -8.78
C THR A 39 -5.49 13.54 -7.27
N TYR A 40 -5.87 12.33 -6.85
CA TYR A 40 -5.84 11.86 -5.47
C TYR A 40 -4.73 10.83 -5.30
N VAL A 41 -4.00 10.92 -4.21
CA VAL A 41 -2.95 9.96 -3.86
C VAL A 41 -3.57 8.81 -3.08
N PHE A 42 -3.40 7.58 -3.59
CA PHE A 42 -3.74 6.36 -2.87
C PHE A 42 -2.43 5.67 -2.45
N ALA A 43 -2.15 5.67 -1.15
CA ALA A 43 -0.91 5.12 -0.60
C ALA A 43 -1.13 3.74 0.03
N ILE A 44 -0.15 2.86 -0.14
CA ILE A 44 -0.12 1.54 0.52
C ILE A 44 1.05 1.50 1.48
N HIS A 45 0.82 1.07 2.73
CA HIS A 45 1.92 0.89 3.69
C HIS A 45 2.92 -0.16 3.19
N PRO A 46 4.20 -0.12 3.61
CA PRO A 46 5.27 -0.96 3.07
C PRO A 46 5.15 -2.44 3.48
N LEU A 47 4.04 -3.08 3.12
CA LEU A 47 3.87 -4.51 3.35
C LEU A 47 4.72 -5.37 2.39
N HIS A 48 5.14 -4.80 1.26
CA HIS A 48 6.10 -5.35 0.31
C HIS A 48 7.12 -4.28 -0.07
N ASN A 49 8.19 -4.66 -0.79
CA ASN A 49 9.05 -3.68 -1.43
C ASN A 49 8.27 -2.84 -2.47
N PRO A 50 8.72 -1.62 -2.81
CA PRO A 50 7.96 -0.71 -3.67
C PRO A 50 7.60 -1.28 -5.04
N VAL A 51 8.51 -2.02 -5.69
CA VAL A 51 8.26 -2.63 -7.01
C VAL A 51 7.08 -3.60 -6.91
N ARG A 52 7.12 -4.49 -5.92
CA ARG A 52 6.06 -5.46 -5.68
C ARG A 52 4.72 -4.81 -5.32
N LEU A 53 4.73 -3.71 -4.55
CA LEU A 53 3.53 -2.94 -4.26
C LEU A 53 2.88 -2.41 -5.53
N PHE A 54 3.66 -1.86 -6.46
CA PHE A 54 3.14 -1.40 -7.75
C PHE A 54 2.57 -2.56 -8.59
N GLU A 55 3.25 -3.68 -8.68
CA GLU A 55 2.75 -4.86 -9.41
C GLU A 55 1.39 -5.36 -8.89
N ILE A 56 1.20 -5.33 -7.57
CA ILE A 56 -0.01 -5.84 -6.91
C ILE A 56 -1.15 -4.81 -6.96
N TYR A 57 -0.87 -3.54 -6.62
CA TYR A 57 -1.90 -2.54 -6.36
C TYR A 57 -2.15 -1.56 -7.50
N ALA A 58 -1.24 -1.39 -8.48
CA ALA A 58 -1.51 -0.52 -9.62
C ALA A 58 -2.76 -0.95 -10.39
N PRO A 59 -3.02 -2.26 -10.65
CA PRO A 59 -4.26 -2.67 -11.31
C PRO A 59 -5.54 -2.29 -10.53
N LEU A 60 -5.50 -2.26 -9.19
CA LEU A 60 -6.62 -1.78 -8.37
C LEU A 60 -6.82 -0.27 -8.54
N VAL A 61 -5.75 0.51 -8.55
CA VAL A 61 -5.82 1.96 -8.78
C VAL A 61 -6.31 2.28 -10.20
N ASP A 62 -5.88 1.50 -11.20
CA ASP A 62 -6.39 1.61 -12.56
C ASP A 62 -7.88 1.28 -12.66
N TYR A 63 -8.35 0.29 -11.89
CA TYR A 63 -9.77 -0.02 -11.77
C TYR A 63 -10.56 1.17 -11.19
N LEU A 64 -10.07 1.83 -10.13
CA LEU A 64 -10.68 3.04 -9.59
C LEU A 64 -10.73 4.16 -10.64
N ASN A 65 -9.64 4.36 -11.39
CA ASN A 65 -9.56 5.37 -12.46
C ASN A 65 -10.59 5.16 -13.57
N ARG A 66 -10.86 3.91 -13.94
CA ARG A 66 -11.87 3.59 -14.96
C ARG A 66 -13.30 3.77 -14.46
N ASN A 67 -13.53 3.51 -13.17
CA ASN A 67 -14.89 3.48 -12.60
C ASN A 67 -15.29 4.78 -11.89
N ILE A 68 -14.36 5.72 -11.67
CA ILE A 68 -14.63 7.04 -11.08
C ILE A 68 -14.17 8.14 -12.05
N PRO A 69 -14.96 8.46 -13.10
CA PRO A 69 -14.54 9.42 -14.14
C PRO A 69 -14.31 10.85 -13.62
N ALA A 70 -14.85 11.18 -12.44
CA ALA A 70 -14.71 12.49 -11.81
C ALA A 70 -13.35 12.72 -11.13
N ALA A 71 -12.52 11.68 -11.01
CA ALA A 71 -11.24 11.70 -10.31
C ALA A 71 -10.13 11.01 -11.10
N THR A 72 -8.89 11.31 -10.73
CA THR A 72 -7.71 10.52 -11.12
C THR A 72 -7.05 10.05 -9.82
N PHE A 73 -6.66 8.79 -9.76
CA PHE A 73 -5.94 8.23 -8.63
C PHE A 73 -4.52 7.87 -9.04
N ARG A 74 -3.57 8.15 -8.17
CA ARG A 74 -2.16 7.80 -8.34
C ARG A 74 -1.73 6.93 -7.15
N LEU A 75 -1.19 5.77 -7.46
CA LEU A 75 -0.60 4.90 -6.45
C LEU A 75 0.70 5.53 -5.92
N GLU A 76 0.89 5.45 -4.60
CA GLU A 76 2.15 5.81 -3.96
C GLU A 76 2.61 4.71 -3.01
N ALA A 77 3.90 4.37 -3.11
CA ALA A 77 4.60 3.48 -2.21
C ALA A 77 5.73 4.24 -1.50
N SER A 78 5.94 3.97 -0.23
CA SER A 78 7.04 4.51 0.56
C SER A 78 8.16 3.48 0.71
N ARG A 79 9.41 3.94 0.87
CA ARG A 79 10.58 3.06 1.01
C ARG A 79 10.54 2.18 2.27
N ASN A 80 9.95 2.71 3.33
CA ASN A 80 9.86 2.07 4.64
C ASN A 80 8.66 2.63 5.43
N TYR A 81 8.41 2.04 6.59
CA TYR A 81 7.30 2.43 7.47
C TYR A 81 7.44 3.86 8.00
N ASP A 82 8.65 4.30 8.36
CA ASP A 82 8.87 5.65 8.91
C ASP A 82 8.52 6.74 7.89
N GLU A 83 8.89 6.55 6.62
CA GLU A 83 8.50 7.47 5.54
C GLU A 83 6.99 7.47 5.30
N PHE A 84 6.37 6.29 5.31
CA PHE A 84 4.91 6.16 5.18
C PHE A 84 4.19 6.86 6.33
N ASP A 85 4.60 6.60 7.58
CA ASP A 85 4.03 7.20 8.78
C ASP A 85 4.14 8.72 8.76
N LYS A 86 5.33 9.25 8.42
CA LYS A 86 5.55 10.69 8.28
C LYS A 86 4.60 11.33 7.26
N LYS A 87 4.43 10.74 6.08
CA LYS A 87 3.53 11.24 5.03
C LYS A 87 2.06 11.11 5.43
N LEU A 88 1.67 10.00 6.04
CA LEU A 88 0.31 9.77 6.52
C LEU A 88 -0.07 10.82 7.57
N TYR A 89 0.75 10.98 8.61
CA TYR A 89 0.43 11.89 9.72
C TYR A 89 0.62 13.37 9.36
N SER A 90 1.38 13.69 8.31
CA SER A 90 1.42 15.04 7.71
C SER A 90 0.39 15.24 6.59
N ARG A 91 -0.60 14.33 6.46
CA ARG A 91 -1.77 14.46 5.58
C ARG A 91 -1.44 14.56 4.08
N GLN A 92 -0.35 13.89 3.63
CA GLN A 92 0.05 13.94 2.22
C GLN A 92 -0.73 12.96 1.32
N TYR A 93 -1.45 12.02 1.93
CA TYR A 93 -2.29 11.05 1.21
C TYR A 93 -3.74 11.46 1.25
N ASP A 94 -4.47 11.31 0.13
CA ASP A 94 -5.93 11.49 0.10
C ASP A 94 -6.63 10.19 0.56
N PHE A 95 -6.08 9.06 0.14
CA PHE A 95 -6.48 7.71 0.57
C PHE A 95 -5.24 6.92 0.98
N ALA A 96 -5.39 6.03 1.92
CA ALA A 96 -4.33 5.11 2.28
C ALA A 96 -4.87 3.75 2.71
N LEU A 97 -4.05 2.71 2.53
CA LEU A 97 -4.21 1.37 3.12
C LEU A 97 -3.10 1.17 4.17
N PRO A 98 -3.22 1.74 5.36
CA PRO A 98 -2.31 1.53 6.48
C PRO A 98 -2.55 0.19 7.19
N ASN A 99 -1.60 -0.27 8.01
CA ASN A 99 -1.86 -1.35 8.96
C ASN A 99 -2.74 -0.84 10.12
N PRO A 100 -3.34 -1.71 10.96
CA PRO A 100 -4.31 -1.25 11.95
C PRO A 100 -3.75 -0.30 13.03
N TYR A 101 -2.45 -0.39 13.37
CA TYR A 101 -1.80 0.60 14.24
C TYR A 101 -1.80 1.98 13.59
N GLN A 102 -1.38 2.04 12.33
CA GLN A 102 -1.35 3.27 11.54
C GLN A 102 -2.77 3.78 11.24
N THR A 103 -3.73 2.88 10.98
CA THR A 103 -5.15 3.22 10.79
C THR A 103 -5.68 3.95 12.03
N LEU A 104 -5.55 3.36 13.22
CA LEU A 104 -6.03 3.98 14.46
C LEU A 104 -5.38 5.34 14.71
N ASN A 105 -4.05 5.43 14.53
CA ASN A 105 -3.35 6.70 14.75
C ASN A 105 -3.71 7.76 13.71
N SER A 106 -4.00 7.39 12.45
CA SER A 106 -4.36 8.36 11.40
C SER A 106 -5.65 9.11 11.70
N LEU A 107 -6.55 8.54 12.52
CA LEU A 107 -7.79 9.22 12.96
C LEU A 107 -7.49 10.53 13.69
N LYS A 108 -6.39 10.59 14.45
CA LYS A 108 -5.93 11.80 15.16
C LYS A 108 -5.47 12.91 14.19
N TYR A 109 -5.23 12.56 12.93
CA TYR A 109 -4.73 13.46 11.88
C TYR A 109 -5.77 13.73 10.79
N GLY A 110 -7.07 13.57 11.11
CA GLY A 110 -8.17 13.88 10.21
C GLY A 110 -8.33 12.89 9.06
N TYR A 111 -8.14 11.61 9.33
CA TYR A 111 -8.55 10.52 8.46
C TYR A 111 -9.76 9.81 9.05
N HIS A 112 -10.56 9.19 8.19
CA HIS A 112 -11.67 8.32 8.57
C HIS A 112 -11.58 7.00 7.85
N VAL A 113 -11.92 5.93 8.53
CA VAL A 113 -11.99 4.58 7.95
C VAL A 113 -13.23 4.50 7.03
N ILE A 114 -13.02 4.04 5.80
CA ILE A 114 -14.08 3.88 4.80
C ILE A 114 -14.31 2.43 4.39
N ALA A 115 -13.28 1.60 4.52
CA ALA A 115 -13.31 0.17 4.25
C ALA A 115 -12.16 -0.52 5.02
N LYS A 116 -12.10 -1.83 4.96
CA LYS A 116 -10.99 -2.63 5.47
C LYS A 116 -10.76 -3.88 4.60
N MET A 117 -9.60 -4.48 4.68
CA MET A 117 -9.38 -5.83 4.20
C MET A 117 -10.25 -6.79 5.01
N GLY A 118 -10.89 -7.74 4.36
CA GLY A 118 -11.69 -8.79 4.99
C GLY A 118 -10.83 -9.82 5.74
N GLU A 119 -11.47 -10.88 6.23
CA GLU A 119 -10.80 -12.04 6.82
C GLU A 119 -9.98 -11.70 8.07
N ASP A 120 -10.59 -10.98 9.03
CA ASP A 120 -9.94 -10.63 10.32
C ASP A 120 -9.33 -11.86 11.01
N SER A 121 -9.93 -13.03 10.85
CA SER A 121 -9.41 -14.29 11.42
C SER A 121 -8.02 -14.69 10.89
N LYS A 122 -7.61 -14.17 9.74
CA LYS A 122 -6.27 -14.38 9.16
C LYS A 122 -5.30 -13.25 9.50
N PHE A 123 -5.74 -12.18 10.16
CA PHE A 123 -4.84 -11.11 10.57
C PHE A 123 -4.20 -11.44 11.92
N THR A 124 -3.22 -12.32 11.87
CA THR A 124 -2.43 -12.82 13.01
C THR A 124 -0.95 -12.45 12.84
N GLY A 125 -0.23 -12.34 13.94
CA GLY A 125 1.22 -12.32 13.90
C GLY A 125 1.74 -13.76 13.86
N ILE A 126 2.65 -14.06 12.95
CA ILE A 126 3.31 -15.36 12.88
C ILE A 126 4.82 -15.21 13.12
N ILE A 127 5.40 -16.22 13.76
CA ILE A 127 6.82 -16.26 14.06
C ILE A 127 7.40 -17.49 13.37
N LEU A 128 8.34 -17.24 12.47
CA LEU A 128 9.02 -18.24 11.67
C LEU A 128 10.39 -18.55 12.28
N VAL A 129 10.80 -19.82 12.21
CA VAL A 129 12.13 -20.31 12.55
C VAL A 129 12.63 -21.22 11.44
N ARG A 130 13.93 -21.51 11.40
CA ARG A 130 14.45 -22.59 10.54
C ARG A 130 14.09 -23.95 11.15
N ARG A 131 13.73 -24.91 10.31
CA ARG A 131 13.42 -26.30 10.75
C ARG A 131 14.58 -26.98 11.46
N ASP A 132 15.82 -26.62 11.08
CA ASP A 132 17.06 -27.17 11.65
C ASP A 132 17.60 -26.34 12.83
N SER A 133 16.84 -25.35 13.33
CA SER A 133 17.30 -24.42 14.38
C SER A 133 17.37 -25.03 15.79
N GLY A 134 16.70 -26.14 16.04
CA GLY A 134 16.55 -26.71 17.39
C GLY A 134 15.69 -25.87 18.34
N ILE A 135 14.96 -24.87 17.83
CA ILE A 135 14.06 -24.03 18.62
C ILE A 135 12.71 -24.74 18.76
N GLU A 136 12.39 -25.18 20.00
CA GLU A 136 11.16 -25.93 20.29
C GLU A 136 10.15 -25.11 21.12
N LYS A 137 10.61 -24.27 22.02
CA LYS A 137 9.78 -23.44 22.90
C LYS A 137 10.22 -21.98 22.86
N VAL A 138 9.30 -21.09 23.24
CA VAL A 138 9.50 -19.63 23.18
C VAL A 138 10.76 -19.21 23.93
N THR A 139 11.03 -19.83 25.07
CA THR A 139 12.21 -19.53 25.91
C THR A 139 13.55 -19.88 25.26
N ASP A 140 13.57 -20.70 24.19
CA ASP A 140 14.80 -21.01 23.46
C ASP A 140 15.30 -19.80 22.64
N LEU A 141 14.46 -18.76 22.51
CA LEU A 141 14.85 -17.49 21.90
C LEU A 141 15.69 -16.58 22.80
N LYS A 142 15.81 -16.87 24.11
CA LYS A 142 16.64 -16.05 25.01
C LYS A 142 18.09 -15.99 24.56
N GLY A 143 18.64 -14.77 24.55
CA GLY A 143 19.98 -14.49 24.08
C GLY A 143 20.11 -14.45 22.53
N LYS A 144 19.01 -14.59 21.80
CA LYS A 144 19.03 -14.66 20.33
C LYS A 144 18.48 -13.39 19.68
N LYS A 145 18.75 -13.27 18.36
CA LYS A 145 18.24 -12.21 17.49
C LYS A 145 16.88 -12.61 16.92
N VAL A 146 15.93 -11.68 16.95
CA VAL A 146 14.60 -11.83 16.33
C VAL A 146 14.37 -10.68 15.38
N ALA A 147 13.99 -10.98 14.13
CA ALA A 147 13.75 -9.98 13.10
C ALA A 147 12.26 -9.59 13.05
N TYR A 148 12.04 -8.31 12.79
CA TYR A 148 10.72 -7.69 12.59
C TYR A 148 10.80 -6.70 11.43
N PRO A 149 9.72 -6.46 10.66
CA PRO A 149 9.76 -5.52 9.54
C PRO A 149 9.95 -4.07 9.99
N ALA A 150 9.20 -3.60 11.00
CA ALA A 150 9.26 -2.23 11.52
C ALA A 150 8.61 -2.14 12.90
N ARG A 151 8.93 -1.10 13.67
CA ARG A 151 8.36 -0.91 15.04
C ARG A 151 6.84 -0.76 15.05
N THR A 152 6.26 -0.16 14.01
CA THR A 152 4.83 0.14 13.87
C THR A 152 4.04 -0.93 13.10
N ALA A 153 4.65 -2.07 12.76
CA ALA A 153 3.98 -3.19 12.12
C ALA A 153 3.16 -3.99 13.14
N LEU A 154 1.83 -3.79 13.18
CA LEU A 154 0.99 -4.39 14.22
C LEU A 154 1.10 -5.92 14.24
N ALA A 155 0.70 -6.60 13.17
CA ALA A 155 0.71 -8.07 13.12
C ALA A 155 2.13 -8.66 13.15
N ALA A 156 3.09 -8.00 12.49
CA ALA A 156 4.43 -8.55 12.31
C ALA A 156 5.44 -8.11 13.39
N THR A 157 5.05 -7.24 14.33
CA THR A 157 5.94 -6.79 15.41
C THR A 157 5.23 -6.74 16.75
N LEU A 158 4.22 -5.89 16.90
CA LEU A 158 3.62 -5.67 18.22
C LEU A 158 2.89 -6.93 18.75
N MET A 159 2.14 -7.62 17.88
CA MET A 159 1.46 -8.85 18.30
C MET A 159 2.45 -9.98 18.61
N PRO A 160 3.49 -10.28 17.79
CA PRO A 160 4.54 -11.22 18.13
C PRO A 160 5.33 -10.84 19.40
N GLN A 161 5.70 -9.58 19.59
CA GLN A 161 6.40 -9.15 20.81
C GLN A 161 5.54 -9.32 22.06
N TYR A 162 4.24 -9.00 21.97
CA TYR A 162 3.30 -9.28 23.06
C TYR A 162 3.20 -10.78 23.36
N PHE A 163 3.12 -11.60 22.32
CA PHE A 163 3.10 -13.06 22.46
C PHE A 163 4.36 -13.56 23.15
N LEU A 164 5.56 -13.21 22.65
CA LEU A 164 6.83 -13.64 23.25
C LEU A 164 6.93 -13.21 24.71
N HIS A 165 6.58 -11.96 25.01
CA HIS A 165 6.66 -11.42 26.37
C HIS A 165 5.73 -12.17 27.33
N THR A 166 4.51 -12.46 26.92
CA THR A 166 3.53 -13.20 27.74
C THR A 166 3.82 -14.70 27.83
N HIS A 167 4.78 -15.22 27.03
CA HIS A 167 5.23 -16.62 27.05
C HIS A 167 6.66 -16.79 27.60
N GLY A 168 7.13 -15.84 28.41
CA GLY A 168 8.33 -15.97 29.22
C GLY A 168 9.64 -15.47 28.57
N VAL A 169 9.54 -14.67 27.48
CA VAL A 169 10.68 -13.98 26.88
C VAL A 169 10.46 -12.47 26.98
N ASP A 170 11.15 -11.81 27.91
CA ASP A 170 11.13 -10.35 27.99
C ASP A 170 11.83 -9.76 26.76
N VAL A 171 11.04 -9.25 25.83
CA VAL A 171 11.56 -8.74 24.54
C VAL A 171 12.48 -7.52 24.68
N ASN A 172 12.51 -6.89 25.86
CA ASN A 172 13.38 -5.75 26.13
C ASN A 172 14.77 -6.16 26.64
N ARG A 173 14.91 -7.39 27.18
CA ARG A 173 16.12 -7.86 27.86
C ARG A 173 16.63 -9.19 27.36
N ASP A 174 15.71 -10.11 27.00
CA ASP A 174 16.04 -11.49 26.72
C ASP A 174 16.42 -11.76 25.27
N ILE A 175 16.11 -10.84 24.35
CA ILE A 175 16.39 -10.97 22.90
C ILE A 175 16.94 -9.67 22.31
N GLU A 176 17.61 -9.78 21.16
CA GLU A 176 17.99 -8.62 20.34
C GLU A 176 16.93 -8.42 19.24
N ASN A 177 16.15 -7.33 19.31
CA ASN A 177 15.15 -7.00 18.32
C ASN A 177 15.79 -6.31 17.11
N LEU A 178 15.68 -6.89 15.91
CA LEU A 178 16.20 -6.33 14.65
C LEU A 178 15.04 -5.88 13.76
N TYR A 179 15.00 -4.60 13.41
CA TYR A 179 14.00 -4.04 12.49
C TYR A 179 14.61 -3.95 11.09
N VAL A 180 14.14 -4.78 10.15
CA VAL A 180 14.81 -5.07 8.88
C VAL A 180 14.15 -4.46 7.65
N GLY A 181 13.16 -3.60 7.85
CA GLY A 181 12.57 -2.70 6.85
C GLY A 181 11.39 -3.27 6.05
N SER A 182 11.26 -4.59 5.90
CA SER A 182 10.14 -5.22 5.17
C SER A 182 9.78 -6.59 5.71
N GLN A 183 8.58 -7.06 5.38
CA GLN A 183 8.09 -8.41 5.72
C GLN A 183 8.99 -9.50 5.12
N GLU A 184 9.32 -9.35 3.84
CA GLU A 184 10.18 -10.27 3.12
C GLU A 184 11.59 -10.32 3.74
N SER A 185 12.15 -9.17 4.12
CA SER A 185 13.45 -9.12 4.80
C SER A 185 13.42 -9.87 6.14
N SER A 186 12.32 -9.79 6.90
CA SER A 186 12.17 -10.55 8.13
C SER A 186 12.25 -12.07 7.87
N ILE A 187 11.51 -12.57 6.89
CA ILE A 187 11.51 -13.97 6.47
C ILE A 187 12.91 -14.41 5.97
N MET A 188 13.51 -13.59 5.10
CA MET A 188 14.83 -13.92 4.51
C MET A 188 15.96 -13.93 5.53
N ASN A 189 15.92 -13.10 6.58
CA ASN A 189 16.93 -13.15 7.64
C ASN A 189 16.86 -14.47 8.43
N VAL A 190 15.66 -15.06 8.60
CA VAL A 190 15.52 -16.41 9.17
C VAL A 190 16.11 -17.45 8.22
N TYR A 191 15.73 -17.41 6.94
CA TYR A 191 16.23 -18.35 5.94
C TYR A 191 17.76 -18.38 5.89
N PHE A 192 18.42 -17.21 5.90
CA PHE A 192 19.89 -17.11 5.89
C PHE A 192 20.54 -17.41 7.25
N GLY A 193 19.79 -17.76 8.29
CA GLY A 193 20.35 -18.02 9.63
C GLY A 193 20.95 -16.78 10.31
N LYS A 194 20.63 -15.57 9.84
CA LYS A 194 21.11 -14.31 10.44
C LYS A 194 20.42 -13.98 11.75
N VAL A 195 19.23 -14.52 11.94
CA VAL A 195 18.41 -14.42 13.15
C VAL A 195 17.84 -15.80 13.50
N ALA A 196 17.52 -16.00 14.76
CA ALA A 196 16.93 -17.25 15.23
C ALA A 196 15.44 -17.38 14.87
N ALA A 197 14.73 -16.24 14.87
CA ALA A 197 13.33 -16.17 14.50
C ALA A 197 13.04 -14.86 13.74
N GLY A 198 11.99 -14.86 12.94
CA GLY A 198 11.51 -13.66 12.26
C GLY A 198 9.99 -13.60 12.28
N ALA A 199 9.45 -12.43 12.58
CA ALA A 199 8.03 -12.23 12.62
C ALA A 199 7.52 -11.62 11.31
N THR A 200 6.33 -12.06 10.91
CA THR A 200 5.57 -11.56 9.78
C THR A 200 4.08 -11.81 10.04
N TRP A 201 3.26 -11.85 9.01
CA TRP A 201 1.85 -12.25 9.07
C TRP A 201 1.48 -13.13 7.88
N PRO A 202 0.32 -13.84 7.88
CA PRO A 202 0.01 -14.88 6.91
C PRO A 202 0.14 -14.45 5.44
N LEU A 203 -0.39 -13.29 5.05
CA LEU A 203 -0.39 -12.86 3.64
C LEU A 203 1.02 -12.77 3.03
N PRO A 204 2.01 -12.04 3.58
CA PRO A 204 3.38 -12.06 3.06
C PRO A 204 4.02 -13.44 3.10
N TRP A 205 3.71 -14.26 4.11
CA TRP A 205 4.23 -15.62 4.20
C TRP A 205 3.68 -16.52 3.09
N GLU A 206 2.38 -16.49 2.83
CA GLU A 206 1.75 -17.22 1.73
C GLU A 206 2.31 -16.80 0.36
N MET A 207 2.57 -15.51 0.18
CA MET A 207 3.21 -14.99 -1.05
C MET A 207 4.65 -15.48 -1.17
N PHE A 208 5.41 -15.43 -0.07
CA PHE A 208 6.77 -15.95 -0.03
C PHE A 208 6.84 -17.44 -0.36
N GLN A 209 5.91 -18.24 0.17
CA GLN A 209 5.83 -19.67 -0.13
C GLN A 209 5.56 -19.96 -1.61
N LYS A 210 4.77 -19.12 -2.28
CA LYS A 210 4.49 -19.26 -3.72
C LYS A 210 5.69 -18.84 -4.57
N GLU A 211 6.39 -17.79 -4.18
CA GLU A 211 7.50 -17.22 -4.95
C GLU A 211 8.82 -17.96 -4.72
N TYR A 212 9.05 -18.41 -3.48
CA TYR A 212 10.31 -19.10 -3.08
C TYR A 212 10.01 -20.45 -2.40
N PRO A 213 9.37 -21.41 -3.09
CA PRO A 213 8.91 -22.66 -2.46
C PRO A 213 10.05 -23.47 -1.84
N ASP A 214 11.24 -23.48 -2.45
CA ASP A 214 12.39 -24.22 -1.92
C ASP A 214 12.92 -23.60 -0.62
N ARG A 215 13.01 -22.27 -0.55
CA ARG A 215 13.41 -21.57 0.66
C ARG A 215 12.39 -21.72 1.78
N ALA A 216 11.10 -21.63 1.42
CA ALA A 216 10.02 -21.76 2.37
C ALA A 216 9.99 -23.15 3.05
N ARG A 217 10.41 -24.22 2.34
CA ARG A 217 10.51 -25.57 2.93
C ARG A 217 11.53 -25.69 4.06
N GLU A 218 12.54 -24.83 4.10
CA GLU A 218 13.51 -24.79 5.19
C GLU A 218 13.00 -24.06 6.43
N LEU A 219 11.88 -23.36 6.31
CA LEU A 219 11.26 -22.60 7.39
C LEU A 219 10.01 -23.30 7.89
N GLU A 220 9.63 -22.99 9.13
CA GLU A 220 8.36 -23.39 9.70
C GLU A 220 7.71 -22.22 10.44
N LEU A 221 6.38 -22.17 10.41
CA LEU A 221 5.59 -21.34 11.29
C LEU A 221 5.58 -22.02 12.65
N LYS A 222 6.33 -21.46 13.61
CA LYS A 222 6.46 -22.04 14.95
C LYS A 222 5.38 -21.57 15.90
N TRP A 223 5.03 -20.29 15.85
CA TRP A 223 3.99 -19.71 16.70
C TRP A 223 3.15 -18.71 15.94
N GLU A 224 1.89 -18.61 16.36
CA GLU A 224 0.88 -17.71 15.84
C GLU A 224 0.14 -17.03 16.98
N THR A 225 -0.16 -15.75 16.82
CA THR A 225 -0.91 -14.96 17.80
C THR A 225 -2.42 -15.13 17.60
N LYS A 226 -3.21 -14.67 18.57
CA LYS A 226 -4.64 -14.47 18.36
C LYS A 226 -4.87 -13.44 17.25
N PRO A 227 -5.95 -13.56 16.47
CA PRO A 227 -6.27 -12.61 15.41
C PRO A 227 -6.70 -11.24 15.95
N LEU A 228 -6.55 -10.22 15.09
CA LEU A 228 -7.05 -8.88 15.32
C LEU A 228 -7.74 -8.39 14.04
N ILE A 229 -8.28 -7.15 14.04
CA ILE A 229 -8.86 -6.53 12.85
C ILE A 229 -7.79 -6.29 11.76
N ASN A 230 -8.17 -6.54 10.51
CA ASN A 230 -7.27 -6.39 9.35
C ASN A 230 -7.07 -4.91 8.95
N ASN A 231 -6.16 -4.67 8.00
CA ASN A 231 -5.75 -3.36 7.50
C ASN A 231 -6.94 -2.51 7.06
N GLY A 232 -6.97 -1.25 7.49
CA GLY A 232 -8.01 -0.29 7.12
C GLY A 232 -7.71 0.41 5.80
N VAL A 233 -8.76 0.84 5.11
CA VAL A 233 -8.67 1.86 4.08
C VAL A 233 -9.18 3.14 4.68
N VAL A 234 -8.36 4.18 4.67
CA VAL A 234 -8.71 5.49 5.22
C VAL A 234 -8.78 6.54 4.12
N ALA A 235 -9.67 7.51 4.30
CA ALA A 235 -9.76 8.71 3.47
C ALA A 235 -9.52 9.95 4.33
N ARG A 236 -8.84 10.95 3.77
CA ARG A 236 -8.63 12.24 4.44
C ARG A 236 -9.95 13.01 4.49
N ASP A 237 -10.24 13.70 5.58
CA ASP A 237 -11.51 14.36 5.90
C ASP A 237 -11.91 15.49 4.92
N ASP A 238 -10.93 16.10 4.23
CA ASP A 238 -11.15 17.12 3.20
C ASP A 238 -11.34 16.54 1.77
N THR A 239 -11.32 15.22 1.63
CA THR A 239 -11.62 14.54 0.36
C THR A 239 -13.14 14.61 0.11
N PRO A 240 -13.60 15.02 -1.11
CA PRO A 240 -15.02 15.15 -1.39
C PRO A 240 -15.80 13.86 -1.07
N ALA A 241 -16.87 13.99 -0.27
CA ALA A 241 -17.64 12.85 0.23
C ALA A 241 -18.20 11.93 -0.89
N GLN A 242 -18.48 12.47 -2.08
CA GLN A 242 -18.90 11.66 -3.22
C GLN A 242 -17.78 10.72 -3.66
N ILE A 243 -16.54 11.21 -3.81
CA ILE A 243 -15.38 10.41 -4.22
C ILE A 243 -15.10 9.34 -3.15
N VAL A 244 -15.15 9.70 -1.86
CA VAL A 244 -14.97 8.76 -0.75
C VAL A 244 -15.99 7.61 -0.83
N ARG A 245 -17.29 7.94 -1.02
CA ARG A 245 -18.35 6.92 -1.13
C ARG A 245 -18.16 6.01 -2.36
N GLU A 246 -17.75 6.56 -3.50
CA GLU A 246 -17.51 5.77 -4.71
C GLU A 246 -16.32 4.81 -4.54
N VAL A 247 -15.21 5.28 -3.94
CA VAL A 247 -14.07 4.41 -3.62
C VAL A 247 -14.48 3.30 -2.66
N ALA A 248 -15.17 3.63 -1.56
CA ALA A 248 -15.62 2.64 -0.57
C ALA A 248 -16.55 1.58 -1.20
N ARG A 249 -17.53 2.01 -2.01
CA ARG A 249 -18.46 1.14 -2.72
C ARG A 249 -17.73 0.21 -3.70
N LEU A 250 -16.80 0.74 -4.50
CA LEU A 250 -16.06 -0.07 -5.47
C LEU A 250 -15.20 -1.10 -4.78
N LEU A 251 -14.54 -0.76 -3.68
CA LEU A 251 -13.76 -1.73 -2.90
C LEU A 251 -14.66 -2.83 -2.33
N ASP A 252 -15.78 -2.47 -1.71
CA ASP A 252 -16.72 -3.42 -1.11
C ASP A 252 -17.31 -4.40 -2.15
N THR A 253 -17.57 -3.92 -3.37
CA THR A 253 -18.17 -4.74 -4.43
C THR A 253 -17.17 -5.48 -5.33
N LEU A 254 -15.85 -5.34 -5.13
CA LEU A 254 -14.83 -6.02 -5.97
C LEU A 254 -15.08 -7.53 -6.09
N HIS A 255 -15.43 -8.19 -5.00
CA HIS A 255 -15.63 -9.65 -4.96
C HIS A 255 -16.83 -10.13 -5.77
N THR A 256 -17.69 -9.22 -6.26
CA THR A 256 -18.91 -9.59 -7.00
C THR A 256 -18.69 -9.72 -8.50
N THR A 257 -17.57 -9.26 -9.04
CA THR A 257 -17.25 -9.28 -10.47
C THR A 257 -16.01 -10.12 -10.77
N GLU A 258 -15.93 -10.70 -11.98
CA GLU A 258 -14.73 -11.48 -12.38
C GLU A 258 -13.45 -10.61 -12.42
N GLU A 259 -13.55 -9.37 -12.91
CA GLU A 259 -12.43 -8.43 -12.87
C GLU A 259 -11.99 -8.15 -11.44
N GLY A 260 -12.93 -7.85 -10.54
CA GLY A 260 -12.64 -7.59 -9.14
C GLY A 260 -12.05 -8.80 -8.41
N LYS A 261 -12.54 -10.02 -8.66
CA LYS A 261 -11.94 -11.26 -8.13
C LYS A 261 -10.50 -11.44 -8.61
N ALA A 262 -10.20 -11.13 -9.88
CA ALA A 262 -8.84 -11.20 -10.41
C ALA A 262 -7.91 -10.17 -9.74
N LEU A 263 -8.41 -8.97 -9.41
CA LEU A 263 -7.66 -7.96 -8.65
C LEU A 263 -7.40 -8.43 -7.21
N LEU A 264 -8.42 -8.98 -6.54
CA LEU A 264 -8.30 -9.50 -5.18
C LEU A 264 -7.32 -10.69 -5.09
N ALA A 265 -7.28 -11.55 -6.11
CA ALA A 265 -6.34 -12.66 -6.16
C ALA A 265 -4.86 -12.23 -6.22
N ARG A 266 -4.56 -11.01 -6.72
CA ARG A 266 -3.21 -10.43 -6.67
C ARG A 266 -2.78 -10.04 -5.25
N ILE A 267 -3.76 -9.66 -4.41
CA ILE A 267 -3.58 -9.22 -3.02
C ILE A 267 -3.66 -10.40 -2.04
N PRO A 268 -3.83 -11.65 -2.45
CA PRO A 268 -4.43 -12.83 -1.78
C PRO A 268 -5.50 -12.49 -0.74
N LEU A 269 -6.53 -11.76 -1.19
CA LEU A 269 -7.63 -11.30 -0.35
C LEU A 269 -8.96 -11.76 -0.95
N SER A 270 -9.90 -12.21 -0.12
CA SER A 270 -11.22 -12.60 -0.61
C SER A 270 -12.13 -11.40 -0.94
N ARG A 271 -12.04 -10.35 -0.14
CA ARG A 271 -12.81 -9.11 -0.32
C ARG A 271 -12.29 -7.96 0.53
N PHE A 272 -12.66 -6.73 0.17
CA PHE A 272 -12.76 -5.62 1.09
C PHE A 272 -14.16 -5.57 1.70
N GLU A 273 -14.31 -4.93 2.86
CA GLU A 273 -15.56 -4.76 3.57
C GLU A 273 -15.71 -3.29 4.00
N LEU A 274 -16.93 -2.75 3.95
CA LEU A 274 -17.18 -1.42 4.52
C LEU A 274 -16.85 -1.43 6.01
N ALA A 275 -16.21 -0.39 6.48
CA ALA A 275 -15.84 -0.22 7.89
C ALA A 275 -15.88 1.26 8.29
N ASP A 276 -15.92 1.51 9.59
CA ASP A 276 -15.86 2.83 10.20
C ASP A 276 -14.78 2.88 11.31
N ASP A 277 -14.54 4.08 11.84
CA ASP A 277 -13.53 4.35 12.86
C ASP A 277 -13.72 3.48 14.12
N ARG A 278 -14.97 3.19 14.50
CA ARG A 278 -15.32 2.43 15.70
C ARG A 278 -14.83 0.99 15.64
N ARG A 279 -14.74 0.42 14.44
CA ARG A 279 -14.21 -0.94 14.24
C ARG A 279 -12.76 -1.07 14.71
N TYR A 280 -11.99 0.02 14.72
CA TYR A 280 -10.58 0.03 15.10
C TYR A 280 -10.34 0.29 16.60
N LEU A 281 -11.37 0.52 17.42
CA LEU A 281 -11.23 0.63 18.88
C LEU A 281 -10.67 -0.66 19.51
N VAL A 282 -10.89 -1.81 18.90
CA VAL A 282 -10.26 -3.08 19.32
C VAL A 282 -8.73 -3.03 19.28
N VAL A 283 -8.16 -2.25 18.35
CA VAL A 283 -6.73 -2.03 18.24
C VAL A 283 -6.24 -1.16 19.41
N GLU A 284 -7.00 -0.13 19.80
CA GLU A 284 -6.68 0.71 20.95
C GLU A 284 -6.60 -0.13 22.24
N ASP A 285 -7.54 -1.04 22.43
CA ASP A 285 -7.53 -1.97 23.57
C ASP A 285 -6.30 -2.88 23.58
N PHE A 286 -5.90 -3.38 22.41
CA PHE A 286 -4.66 -4.15 22.28
C PHE A 286 -3.43 -3.30 22.61
N LEU A 287 -3.30 -2.10 22.02
CA LEU A 287 -2.15 -1.21 22.23
C LEU A 287 -2.02 -0.77 23.69
N ARG A 288 -3.15 -0.53 24.37
CA ARG A 288 -3.18 -0.22 25.81
C ARG A 288 -2.66 -1.39 26.65
N ARG A 289 -3.07 -2.63 26.34
CA ARG A 289 -2.51 -3.83 27.00
C ARG A 289 -1.03 -3.99 26.70
N PHE A 290 -0.64 -3.85 25.42
CA PHE A 290 0.76 -3.92 24.99
C PHE A 290 1.61 -2.90 25.76
N GLY A 291 1.20 -1.65 25.80
CA GLY A 291 1.95 -0.56 26.45
C GLY A 291 2.14 -0.75 27.97
N ARG A 292 1.20 -1.45 28.63
CA ARG A 292 1.30 -1.79 30.07
C ARG A 292 2.16 -3.03 30.33
N THR A 293 2.25 -3.93 29.37
CA THR A 293 2.85 -5.27 29.54
C THR A 293 4.24 -5.36 28.99
N VAL A 294 4.50 -4.76 27.82
CA VAL A 294 5.76 -4.94 27.08
C VAL A 294 6.64 -3.70 27.20
N TYR A 295 6.22 -2.59 26.62
CA TYR A 295 6.83 -1.26 26.76
C TYR A 295 5.84 -0.19 26.30
N PRO A 296 5.94 1.05 26.86
CA PRO A 296 5.10 2.16 26.40
C PRO A 296 5.31 2.43 24.92
N LEU A 297 4.21 2.69 24.19
CA LEU A 297 4.27 3.09 22.79
C LEU A 297 4.30 4.61 22.72
N ASP A 298 5.31 5.16 22.04
CA ASP A 298 5.40 6.59 21.76
C ASP A 298 4.26 7.02 20.84
N GLU A 299 3.77 8.25 21.03
CA GLU A 299 2.82 8.82 20.09
C GLU A 299 3.52 9.07 18.74
N PRO A 300 2.85 8.79 17.58
CA PRO A 300 3.42 9.09 16.28
C PRO A 300 3.75 10.58 16.17
N GLN A 301 4.99 10.89 15.84
CA GLN A 301 5.41 12.26 15.58
C GLN A 301 4.92 12.70 14.19
N LYS A 302 4.51 13.96 14.08
CA LYS A 302 4.09 14.59 12.81
C LYS A 302 5.23 14.71 11.82
#